data_08113eb91ad2f67a1d1083b41ff41a48
#
_entry.id   08113eb91ad2f67a1d1083b41ff41a48
#
_cell.length_a   1.000
_cell.length_b   1.000
_cell.length_c   1.000
_cell.angle_alpha   90.00
_cell.angle_beta   90.00
_cell.angle_gamma   90.00
#
_symmetry.space_group_name_H-M   'P 1'
#
loop_
_entity.id
_entity.type
_entity.pdbx_description
1 polymer ?
#
loop_
_entity_poly.entity_id
_entity_poly.type
_entity_poly.pdbx_seq_one_letter_code
_entity_poly.pdbx_strand_id
1 'polypeptide(L)'
;MIIMGLSLFLGSAPINGQLLQDTTAMKLIRKDIDYIYNLLFNNAREVYTKIIRSYPGHPIVYLLRGIMTYWENYPMLHTAPSHVSFEEDMRQCIRLSEMNNNPDYEAEYLLANLCARGMLLTYYDDNDLIMEVIPLTTSTYKHLKRAFHFASVCTDLYYFTGVYDYYRETYPKVFPVYKSLAFLFPRGNKETGLKDLQTAALSSFVLRAESYTLLTWIYLSFENNLPGSLDYSRTLYEMYPDNELFLSTYIRNLLLMKKYDEAEKLISALPEEAGNKYFKAQYIILKGILQEKKYHDNKLAQQSYNKGIRDISLFGKYGNEYAAYAYFGLSRISEASGEIHSHKTYRKEAMKLADFKKINFDK
;
A
#
# COMPACT_ATOMS: atom_id res chain seq x y z
N MET A 1 18.81 3.20 66.12
CA MET A 1 18.75 4.30 65.12
C MET A 1 18.69 3.68 63.75
N ILE A 2 17.48 3.47 63.23
CA ILE A 2 17.23 2.77 61.97
C ILE A 2 17.02 3.88 60.94
N ILE A 3 17.94 3.99 59.99
CA ILE A 3 17.82 4.91 58.83
C ILE A 3 17.05 4.16 57.75
N MET A 4 15.79 4.55 57.57
CA MET A 4 14.91 4.08 56.49
C MET A 4 15.28 4.84 55.22
N GLY A 5 15.94 4.15 54.26
CA GLY A 5 16.24 4.70 52.96
C GLY A 5 14.96 4.79 52.12
N LEU A 6 14.49 6.00 51.91
CA LEU A 6 13.38 6.30 51.01
C LEU A 6 13.93 6.30 49.55
N SER A 7 13.78 5.18 48.86
CA SER A 7 14.02 5.13 47.39
C SER A 7 12.91 5.88 46.69
N LEU A 8 13.21 7.11 46.29
CA LEU A 8 12.39 7.88 45.35
C LEU A 8 12.36 7.14 43.99
N PHE A 9 11.28 6.43 43.75
CA PHE A 9 10.89 6.07 42.37
C PHE A 9 10.53 7.39 41.65
N LEU A 10 11.49 7.96 40.95
CA LEU A 10 11.21 8.96 39.92
C LEU A 10 10.47 8.24 38.81
N GLY A 11 9.16 8.11 38.94
CA GLY A 11 8.29 7.83 37.83
C GLY A 11 8.49 8.95 36.81
N SER A 12 9.09 8.64 35.66
CA SER A 12 9.12 9.57 34.54
C SER A 12 7.67 9.96 34.23
N ALA A 13 7.33 11.22 34.48
CA ALA A 13 6.07 11.78 34.03
C ALA A 13 5.97 11.55 32.53
N PRO A 14 4.81 11.20 31.97
CA PRO A 14 4.66 11.09 30.51
C PRO A 14 5.10 12.42 29.91
N ILE A 15 6.01 12.34 28.92
CA ILE A 15 6.46 13.51 28.19
C ILE A 15 5.27 13.96 27.35
N ASN A 16 4.52 14.96 27.81
CA ASN A 16 3.47 15.64 27.06
C ASN A 16 4.10 16.62 26.06
N GLY A 17 5.12 16.19 25.32
CA GLY A 17 5.78 16.97 24.28
C GLY A 17 5.13 16.73 22.91
N GLN A 18 5.27 17.72 22.03
CA GLN A 18 4.87 17.60 20.63
C GLN A 18 5.75 16.55 19.94
N LEU A 19 5.15 15.51 19.39
CA LEU A 19 5.85 14.38 18.77
C LEU A 19 6.74 14.83 17.60
N LEU A 20 6.25 15.74 16.75
CA LEU A 20 7.00 16.27 15.61
C LEU A 20 8.24 17.09 16.00
N GLN A 21 8.33 17.56 17.25
CA GLN A 21 9.51 18.25 17.77
C GLN A 21 10.48 17.29 18.50
N ASP A 22 10.05 16.11 18.84
CA ASP A 22 10.90 15.06 19.44
C ASP A 22 11.60 14.25 18.36
N THR A 23 12.82 14.65 18.02
CA THR A 23 13.64 13.93 17.02
C THR A 23 13.93 12.48 17.39
N THR A 24 13.93 12.13 18.68
CA THR A 24 14.11 10.76 19.17
C THR A 24 12.86 9.93 18.89
N ALA A 25 11.68 10.47 19.19
CA ALA A 25 10.41 9.83 18.89
C ALA A 25 10.22 9.61 17.38
N MET A 26 10.50 10.63 16.56
CA MET A 26 10.42 10.51 15.10
C MET A 26 11.35 9.43 14.55
N LYS A 27 12.58 9.32 15.07
CA LYS A 27 13.51 8.24 14.69
C LYS A 27 13.00 6.87 15.13
N LEU A 28 12.39 6.74 16.32
CA LEU A 28 11.80 5.49 16.78
C LEU A 28 10.61 5.08 15.92
N ILE A 29 9.70 6.01 15.60
CA ILE A 29 8.55 5.73 14.74
C ILE A 29 9.01 5.29 13.36
N ARG A 30 9.95 6.01 12.75
CA ARG A 30 10.51 5.61 11.46
C ARG A 30 11.13 4.22 11.50
N LYS A 31 11.88 3.90 12.55
CA LYS A 31 12.49 2.58 12.75
C LYS A 31 11.42 1.49 12.92
N ASP A 32 10.35 1.77 13.63
CA ASP A 32 9.22 0.87 13.81
C ASP A 32 8.55 0.55 12.46
N ILE A 33 8.24 1.58 11.69
CA ILE A 33 7.71 1.49 10.33
C ILE A 33 8.65 0.70 9.41
N ASP A 34 9.96 1.00 9.42
CA ASP A 34 10.93 0.28 8.60
C ASP A 34 11.00 -1.22 8.96
N TYR A 35 10.86 -1.58 10.23
CA TYR A 35 10.76 -2.98 10.65
C TYR A 35 9.45 -3.63 10.22
N ILE A 36 8.31 -2.93 10.34
CA ILE A 36 7.01 -3.44 9.89
C ILE A 36 7.06 -3.74 8.40
N TYR A 37 7.56 -2.80 7.58
CA TYR A 37 7.65 -2.99 6.12
C TYR A 37 8.68 -4.05 5.69
N ASN A 38 9.70 -4.33 6.51
CA ASN A 38 10.59 -5.47 6.31
C ASN A 38 10.06 -6.78 6.94
N LEU A 39 8.81 -6.81 7.41
CA LEU A 39 8.16 -7.96 8.04
C LEU A 39 8.91 -8.48 9.29
N LEU A 40 9.74 -7.63 9.91
CA LEU A 40 10.50 -7.90 11.12
C LEU A 40 9.69 -7.56 12.38
N PHE A 41 8.54 -8.19 12.53
CA PHE A 41 7.52 -7.81 13.52
C PHE A 41 7.99 -7.91 14.98
N ASN A 42 8.89 -8.85 15.31
CA ASN A 42 9.46 -8.92 16.66
C ASN A 42 10.28 -7.67 16.98
N ASN A 43 11.09 -7.20 16.03
CA ASN A 43 11.87 -5.97 16.16
C ASN A 43 10.96 -4.73 16.25
N ALA A 44 9.90 -4.70 15.44
CA ALA A 44 8.88 -3.65 15.50
C ALA A 44 8.24 -3.59 16.89
N ARG A 45 7.79 -4.71 17.48
CA ARG A 45 7.19 -4.75 18.82
C ARG A 45 8.13 -4.23 19.91
N GLU A 46 9.43 -4.48 19.82
CA GLU A 46 10.42 -3.93 20.76
C GLU A 46 10.50 -2.39 20.68
N VAL A 47 10.52 -1.84 19.46
CA VAL A 47 10.54 -0.39 19.23
C VAL A 47 9.20 0.23 19.65
N TYR A 48 8.09 -0.37 19.23
CA TYR A 48 6.74 0.04 19.60
C TYR A 48 6.56 0.15 21.13
N THR A 49 7.12 -0.79 21.90
CA THR A 49 7.06 -0.76 23.37
C THR A 49 7.72 0.50 23.95
N LYS A 50 8.75 1.03 23.30
CA LYS A 50 9.40 2.29 23.72
C LYS A 50 8.51 3.49 23.37
N ILE A 51 7.89 3.48 22.19
CA ILE A 51 6.99 4.56 21.74
C ILE A 51 5.78 4.67 22.66
N ILE A 52 5.11 3.55 22.97
CA ILE A 52 3.92 3.59 23.85
C ILE A 52 4.25 4.04 25.27
N ARG A 53 5.43 3.75 25.79
CA ARG A 53 5.87 4.25 27.11
C ARG A 53 6.05 5.75 27.14
N SER A 54 6.55 6.33 26.05
CA SER A 54 6.78 7.78 25.94
C SER A 54 5.51 8.56 25.59
N TYR A 55 4.61 7.97 24.81
CA TYR A 55 3.40 8.60 24.26
C TYR A 55 2.14 7.75 24.45
N PRO A 56 1.78 7.32 25.68
CA PRO A 56 0.72 6.30 25.91
C PRO A 56 -0.67 6.70 25.42
N GLY A 57 -0.95 7.99 25.35
CA GLY A 57 -2.26 8.53 24.93
C GLY A 57 -2.27 9.07 23.49
N HIS A 58 -1.15 9.03 22.79
CA HIS A 58 -1.04 9.61 21.45
C HIS A 58 -1.67 8.71 20.39
N PRO A 59 -2.44 9.23 19.41
CA PRO A 59 -3.09 8.43 18.36
C PRO A 59 -2.09 7.61 17.51
N ILE A 60 -0.84 8.05 17.40
CA ILE A 60 0.21 7.33 16.68
C ILE A 60 0.42 5.89 17.18
N VAL A 61 0.19 5.65 18.46
CA VAL A 61 0.35 4.32 19.07
C VAL A 61 -0.64 3.33 18.49
N TYR A 62 -1.89 3.75 18.31
CA TYR A 62 -2.93 2.92 17.69
C TYR A 62 -2.69 2.78 16.20
N LEU A 63 -2.23 3.83 15.53
CA LEU A 63 -1.86 3.76 14.12
C LEU A 63 -0.77 2.72 13.88
N LEU A 64 0.34 2.77 14.61
CA LEU A 64 1.47 1.83 14.45
C LEU A 64 1.04 0.38 14.73
N ARG A 65 0.23 0.15 15.77
CA ARG A 65 -0.27 -1.19 16.08
C ARG A 65 -1.18 -1.72 14.96
N GLY A 66 -2.07 -0.90 14.44
CA GLY A 66 -2.93 -1.29 13.33
C GLY A 66 -2.15 -1.53 12.03
N ILE A 67 -1.14 -0.70 11.71
CA ILE A 67 -0.24 -0.95 10.57
C ILE A 67 0.46 -2.31 10.73
N MET A 68 1.00 -2.59 11.92
CA MET A 68 1.66 -3.87 12.22
C MET A 68 0.68 -5.04 12.06
N THR A 69 -0.52 -4.95 12.61
CA THR A 69 -1.58 -5.98 12.47
C THR A 69 -1.94 -6.21 11.01
N TYR A 70 -2.07 -5.13 10.22
CA TYR A 70 -2.37 -5.22 8.78
C TYR A 70 -1.29 -5.98 8.03
N TRP A 71 -0.02 -5.65 8.22
CA TRP A 71 1.09 -6.28 7.50
C TRP A 71 1.38 -7.72 7.96
N GLU A 72 1.19 -8.03 9.26
CA GLU A 72 1.30 -9.41 9.75
C GLU A 72 0.27 -10.35 9.13
N ASN A 73 -0.88 -9.80 8.71
CA ASN A 73 -1.99 -10.58 8.16
C ASN A 73 -2.27 -10.24 6.70
N TYR A 74 -1.27 -9.70 5.99
CA TYR A 74 -1.45 -9.32 4.59
C TYR A 74 -1.55 -10.55 3.66
N PRO A 75 -2.53 -10.57 2.73
CA PRO A 75 -3.62 -9.61 2.55
C PRO A 75 -4.65 -9.70 3.69
N MET A 76 -5.09 -8.55 4.20
CA MET A 76 -6.05 -8.48 5.31
C MET A 76 -7.47 -8.75 4.80
N LEU A 77 -7.87 -10.02 4.85
CA LEU A 77 -9.22 -10.41 4.44
C LEU A 77 -10.23 -10.10 5.55
N HIS A 78 -11.43 -9.68 5.17
CA HIS A 78 -12.54 -9.45 6.12
C HIS A 78 -12.99 -10.73 6.84
N THR A 79 -12.65 -11.89 6.30
CA THR A 79 -12.90 -13.21 6.94
C THR A 79 -11.84 -13.60 7.97
N ALA A 80 -10.71 -12.89 8.03
CA ALA A 80 -9.64 -13.17 9.01
C ALA A 80 -9.96 -12.51 10.37
N PRO A 81 -9.85 -13.22 11.51
CA PRO A 81 -10.20 -12.63 12.82
C PRO A 81 -9.44 -11.35 13.17
N SER A 82 -8.23 -11.18 12.64
CA SER A 82 -7.36 -10.03 12.87
C SER A 82 -7.93 -8.70 12.35
N HIS A 83 -8.91 -8.73 11.43
CA HIS A 83 -9.53 -7.49 10.93
C HIS A 83 -10.21 -6.71 12.04
N VAL A 84 -10.78 -7.39 13.06
CA VAL A 84 -11.48 -6.72 14.16
C VAL A 84 -10.54 -5.82 14.95
N SER A 85 -9.37 -6.35 15.38
CA SER A 85 -8.38 -5.57 16.11
C SER A 85 -7.77 -4.44 15.27
N PHE A 86 -7.56 -4.68 13.98
CA PHE A 86 -7.13 -3.66 13.03
C PHE A 86 -8.13 -2.50 12.95
N GLU A 87 -9.41 -2.79 12.74
CA GLU A 87 -10.45 -1.76 12.66
C GLU A 87 -10.59 -0.99 13.99
N GLU A 88 -10.55 -1.68 15.12
CA GLU A 88 -10.60 -1.06 16.46
C GLU A 88 -9.46 -0.07 16.65
N ASP A 89 -8.23 -0.46 16.28
CA ASP A 89 -7.07 0.41 16.38
C ASP A 89 -7.19 1.64 15.49
N MET A 90 -7.59 1.47 14.24
CA MET A 90 -7.79 2.58 13.32
C MET A 90 -8.90 3.53 13.80
N ARG A 91 -10.03 2.99 14.27
CA ARG A 91 -11.13 3.80 14.83
C ARG A 91 -10.72 4.52 16.11
N GLN A 92 -9.92 3.88 16.98
CA GLN A 92 -9.39 4.52 18.18
C GLN A 92 -8.41 5.66 17.83
N CYS A 93 -7.53 5.45 16.84
CA CYS A 93 -6.63 6.48 16.34
C CYS A 93 -7.43 7.71 15.84
N ILE A 94 -8.45 7.49 15.03
CA ILE A 94 -9.33 8.55 14.53
C ILE A 94 -9.98 9.30 15.68
N ARG A 95 -10.60 8.59 16.62
CA ARG A 95 -11.31 9.18 17.77
C ARG A 95 -10.40 10.06 18.62
N LEU A 96 -9.22 9.56 18.98
CA LEU A 96 -8.25 10.33 19.78
C LEU A 96 -7.75 11.57 19.01
N SER A 97 -7.54 11.43 17.71
CA SER A 97 -7.13 12.56 16.87
C SER A 97 -8.18 13.66 16.79
N GLU A 98 -9.47 13.29 16.79
CA GLU A 98 -10.58 14.26 16.73
C GLU A 98 -10.87 14.94 18.06
N MET A 99 -10.46 14.31 19.18
CA MET A 99 -10.57 14.90 20.53
C MET A 99 -9.49 15.96 20.81
N ASN A 100 -8.50 16.11 19.94
CA ASN A 100 -7.44 17.09 20.16
C ASN A 100 -7.97 18.52 20.04
N ASN A 101 -7.76 19.30 21.10
CA ASN A 101 -8.09 20.73 21.16
C ASN A 101 -6.84 21.62 21.25
N ASN A 102 -5.65 21.04 21.26
CA ASN A 102 -4.39 21.79 21.30
C ASN A 102 -3.91 22.08 19.87
N PRO A 103 -3.84 23.36 19.45
CA PRO A 103 -3.38 23.72 18.12
C PRO A 103 -1.92 23.33 17.85
N ASP A 104 -1.09 23.23 18.88
CA ASP A 104 0.32 22.83 18.71
C ASP A 104 0.48 21.39 18.26
N TYR A 105 -0.50 20.52 18.52
CA TYR A 105 -0.51 19.12 18.12
C TYR A 105 -1.32 18.86 16.83
N GLU A 106 -1.85 19.90 16.21
CA GLU A 106 -2.81 19.74 15.11
C GLU A 106 -2.22 18.98 13.92
N ALA A 107 -0.99 19.27 13.52
CA ALA A 107 -0.34 18.64 12.38
C ALA A 107 -0.12 17.12 12.59
N GLU A 108 0.37 16.73 13.77
CA GLU A 108 0.65 15.32 14.08
C GLU A 108 -0.61 14.49 14.29
N TYR A 109 -1.63 15.08 14.92
CA TYR A 109 -2.93 14.42 15.10
C TYR A 109 -3.69 14.32 13.77
N LEU A 110 -3.58 15.32 12.90
CA LEU A 110 -4.13 15.29 11.54
C LEU A 110 -3.46 14.20 10.71
N LEU A 111 -2.14 14.05 10.79
CA LEU A 111 -1.41 12.98 10.13
C LEU A 111 -1.95 11.61 10.56
N ALA A 112 -1.98 11.35 11.88
CA ALA A 112 -2.46 10.08 12.41
C ALA A 112 -3.91 9.78 11.98
N ASN A 113 -4.78 10.81 12.01
CA ASN A 113 -6.17 10.72 11.56
C ASN A 113 -6.28 10.32 10.09
N LEU A 114 -5.57 11.02 9.21
CA LEU A 114 -5.61 10.76 7.76
C LEU A 114 -4.98 9.41 7.41
N CYS A 115 -3.90 9.00 8.08
CA CYS A 115 -3.32 7.67 7.89
C CYS A 115 -4.32 6.56 8.27
N ALA A 116 -4.95 6.66 9.45
CA ALA A 116 -5.91 5.66 9.89
C ALA A 116 -7.13 5.57 8.97
N ARG A 117 -7.65 6.72 8.50
CA ARG A 117 -8.74 6.77 7.51
C ARG A 117 -8.33 6.18 6.17
N GLY A 118 -7.13 6.50 5.70
CA GLY A 118 -6.56 5.94 4.46
C GLY A 118 -6.47 4.42 4.52
N MET A 119 -5.96 3.87 5.61
CA MET A 119 -5.88 2.42 5.81
C MET A 119 -7.24 1.73 5.86
N LEU A 120 -8.22 2.33 6.56
CA LEU A 120 -9.58 1.79 6.57
C LEU A 120 -10.22 1.84 5.17
N LEU A 121 -10.03 2.95 4.43
CA LEU A 121 -10.55 3.07 3.07
C LEU A 121 -9.96 2.02 2.13
N THR A 122 -8.65 1.78 2.20
CA THR A 122 -7.98 0.73 1.43
C THR A 122 -8.51 -0.65 1.82
N TYR A 123 -8.57 -0.94 3.11
CA TYR A 123 -9.09 -2.22 3.61
C TYR A 123 -10.55 -2.47 3.19
N TYR A 124 -11.41 -1.46 3.30
CA TYR A 124 -12.82 -1.60 2.89
C TYR A 124 -12.98 -1.75 1.38
N ASP A 125 -12.19 -1.02 0.60
CA ASP A 125 -12.20 -1.16 -0.86
C ASP A 125 -11.70 -2.53 -1.29
N ASP A 126 -10.59 -3.01 -0.74
CA ASP A 126 -9.99 -4.32 -1.04
C ASP A 126 -10.90 -5.51 -0.67
N ASN A 127 -11.84 -5.30 0.25
CA ASN A 127 -12.81 -6.31 0.69
C ASN A 127 -14.24 -6.06 0.18
N ASP A 128 -14.43 -5.17 -0.81
CA ASP A 128 -15.73 -4.83 -1.41
C ASP A 128 -16.77 -4.31 -0.39
N LEU A 129 -16.34 -3.68 0.72
CA LEU A 129 -17.19 -3.13 1.77
C LEU A 129 -17.64 -1.69 1.42
N ILE A 130 -18.33 -1.52 0.30
CA ILE A 130 -18.70 -0.21 -0.27
C ILE A 130 -19.53 0.64 0.69
N MET A 131 -20.38 0.02 1.51
CA MET A 131 -21.22 0.72 2.48
C MET A 131 -20.39 1.44 3.57
N GLU A 132 -19.21 0.95 3.87
CA GLU A 132 -18.25 1.56 4.81
C GLU A 132 -17.39 2.65 4.14
N VAL A 133 -17.09 2.49 2.86
CA VAL A 133 -16.26 3.43 2.08
C VAL A 133 -16.92 4.81 1.96
N ILE A 134 -18.22 4.86 1.63
CA ILE A 134 -18.91 6.12 1.29
C ILE A 134 -18.91 7.13 2.45
N PRO A 135 -19.38 6.79 3.68
CA PRO A 135 -19.41 7.74 4.78
C PRO A 135 -17.99 8.12 5.24
N LEU A 136 -17.04 7.17 5.20
CA LEU A 136 -15.66 7.43 5.57
C LEU A 136 -14.98 8.39 4.59
N THR A 137 -15.17 8.23 3.29
CA THR A 137 -14.63 9.14 2.26
C THR A 137 -15.14 10.57 2.46
N THR A 138 -16.45 10.75 2.71
CA THR A 138 -17.04 12.07 2.91
C THR A 138 -16.44 12.78 4.12
N SER A 139 -16.28 12.07 5.24
CA SER A 139 -15.68 12.64 6.45
C SER A 139 -14.17 12.89 6.30
N THR A 140 -13.46 12.03 5.55
CA THR A 140 -12.03 12.19 5.28
C THR A 140 -11.72 13.47 4.50
N TYR A 141 -12.57 13.86 3.57
CA TYR A 141 -12.37 15.09 2.78
C TYR A 141 -12.28 16.36 3.64
N LYS A 142 -13.01 16.43 4.75
CA LYS A 142 -12.91 17.54 5.71
C LYS A 142 -11.49 17.67 6.29
N HIS A 143 -10.88 16.54 6.67
CA HIS A 143 -9.53 16.48 7.22
C HIS A 143 -8.48 16.71 6.15
N LEU A 144 -8.68 16.17 4.95
CA LEU A 144 -7.80 16.37 3.80
C LEU A 144 -7.59 17.85 3.45
N LYS A 145 -8.65 18.67 3.49
CA LYS A 145 -8.51 20.11 3.26
C LYS A 145 -7.57 20.79 4.24
N ARG A 146 -7.49 20.30 5.47
CA ARG A 146 -6.58 20.84 6.48
C ARG A 146 -5.12 20.45 6.20
N ALA A 147 -4.88 19.31 5.54
CA ALA A 147 -3.53 18.86 5.20
C ALA A 147 -2.76 19.90 4.37
N PHE A 148 -3.44 20.64 3.49
CA PHE A 148 -2.82 21.70 2.69
C PHE A 148 -2.21 22.83 3.54
N HIS A 149 -2.71 23.07 4.73
CA HIS A 149 -2.16 24.10 5.63
C HIS A 149 -0.93 23.61 6.40
N PHE A 150 -0.80 22.31 6.60
CA PHE A 150 0.23 21.72 7.45
C PHE A 150 1.29 20.91 6.71
N ALA A 151 1.19 20.75 5.38
CA ALA A 151 2.14 19.94 4.61
C ALA A 151 3.59 20.46 4.69
N SER A 152 3.80 21.76 4.81
CA SER A 152 5.13 22.34 4.99
C SER A 152 5.72 22.11 6.39
N VAL A 153 4.89 21.83 7.39
CA VAL A 153 5.30 21.55 8.77
C VAL A 153 5.49 20.05 8.99
N CYS A 154 4.64 19.24 8.36
CA CYS A 154 4.66 17.76 8.42
C CYS A 154 4.72 17.21 7.01
N THR A 155 5.90 16.76 6.58
CA THR A 155 6.16 16.34 5.19
C THR A 155 5.35 15.11 4.76
N ASP A 156 4.89 14.28 5.70
CA ASP A 156 3.99 13.16 5.43
C ASP A 156 2.64 13.63 4.85
N LEU A 157 2.19 14.83 5.19
CA LEU A 157 0.95 15.39 4.67
C LEU A 157 1.00 15.70 3.18
N TYR A 158 2.19 15.82 2.58
CA TYR A 158 2.35 15.89 1.13
C TYR A 158 1.85 14.63 0.41
N TYR A 159 1.81 13.47 1.06
CA TYR A 159 1.15 12.31 0.49
C TYR A 159 -0.34 12.59 0.20
N PHE A 160 -1.05 13.15 1.16
CA PHE A 160 -2.49 13.40 1.03
C PHE A 160 -2.82 14.56 0.08
N THR A 161 -2.04 15.65 0.11
CA THR A 161 -2.22 16.75 -0.85
C THR A 161 -1.89 16.28 -2.25
N GLY A 162 -0.83 15.49 -2.40
CA GLY A 162 -0.43 14.90 -3.66
C GLY A 162 -1.47 13.94 -4.25
N VAL A 163 -2.03 13.06 -3.41
CA VAL A 163 -3.14 12.17 -3.81
C VAL A 163 -4.32 12.98 -4.32
N TYR A 164 -4.74 14.00 -3.58
CA TYR A 164 -5.85 14.84 -3.96
C TYR A 164 -5.59 15.56 -5.28
N ASP A 165 -4.51 16.31 -5.39
CA ASP A 165 -4.19 17.13 -6.55
C ASP A 165 -4.04 16.29 -7.81
N TYR A 166 -3.38 15.13 -7.70
CA TYR A 166 -3.20 14.22 -8.81
C TYR A 166 -4.52 13.61 -9.28
N TYR A 167 -5.25 12.92 -8.40
CA TYR A 167 -6.45 12.19 -8.79
C TYR A 167 -7.64 13.10 -9.10
N ARG A 168 -7.74 14.25 -8.47
CA ARG A 168 -8.79 15.22 -8.76
C ARG A 168 -8.74 15.72 -10.22
N GLU A 169 -7.55 15.79 -10.80
CA GLU A 169 -7.39 16.17 -12.20
C GLU A 169 -7.44 14.96 -13.14
N THR A 170 -6.80 13.85 -12.78
CA THR A 170 -6.60 12.72 -13.71
C THR A 170 -7.77 11.74 -13.72
N TYR A 171 -8.39 11.46 -12.56
CA TYR A 171 -9.41 10.43 -12.43
C TYR A 171 -10.64 10.67 -13.32
N PRO A 172 -11.21 11.90 -13.42
CA PRO A 172 -12.33 12.17 -14.31
C PRO A 172 -11.99 12.07 -15.82
N LYS A 173 -10.70 12.16 -16.18
CA LYS A 173 -10.27 11.99 -17.57
C LYS A 173 -10.28 10.53 -17.96
N VAL A 174 -9.95 9.65 -17.02
CA VAL A 174 -9.89 8.19 -17.22
C VAL A 174 -11.26 7.55 -17.03
N PHE A 175 -12.02 8.03 -16.05
CA PHE A 175 -13.36 7.55 -15.70
C PHE A 175 -14.39 8.67 -15.84
N PRO A 176 -14.95 8.88 -17.05
CA PRO A 176 -15.83 10.01 -17.34
C PRO A 176 -17.07 10.11 -16.45
N VAL A 177 -17.53 8.99 -15.85
CA VAL A 177 -18.66 8.95 -14.91
C VAL A 177 -18.45 9.87 -13.70
N TYR A 178 -17.20 10.08 -13.29
CA TYR A 178 -16.85 10.95 -12.17
C TYR A 178 -16.75 12.45 -12.51
N LYS A 179 -16.92 12.85 -13.78
CA LYS A 179 -16.85 14.27 -14.17
C LYS A 179 -17.87 15.14 -13.46
N SER A 180 -19.09 14.63 -13.27
CA SER A 180 -20.15 15.32 -12.55
C SER A 180 -19.87 15.49 -11.06
N LEU A 181 -19.26 14.47 -10.42
CA LEU A 181 -18.86 14.54 -9.03
C LEU A 181 -17.63 15.44 -8.84
N ALA A 182 -16.72 15.39 -9.79
CA ALA A 182 -15.52 16.21 -9.77
C ALA A 182 -15.83 17.71 -9.70
N PHE A 183 -16.94 18.16 -10.28
CA PHE A 183 -17.36 19.57 -10.23
C PHE A 183 -17.62 20.08 -8.79
N LEU A 184 -17.95 19.21 -7.85
CA LEU A 184 -18.23 19.57 -6.46
C LEU A 184 -16.98 19.91 -5.62
N PHE A 185 -15.80 19.62 -6.16
CA PHE A 185 -14.53 19.76 -5.43
C PHE A 185 -13.61 20.77 -6.12
N PRO A 186 -12.79 21.54 -5.39
CA PRO A 186 -11.78 22.42 -5.96
C PRO A 186 -10.90 21.70 -6.99
N ARG A 187 -10.40 22.42 -7.97
CA ARG A 187 -9.54 21.83 -9.00
C ARG A 187 -8.23 21.37 -8.37
N GLY A 188 -7.78 20.19 -8.76
CA GLY A 188 -6.44 19.71 -8.48
C GLY A 188 -5.46 20.13 -9.57
N ASN A 189 -4.18 19.89 -9.32
CA ASN A 189 -3.09 20.08 -10.27
C ASN A 189 -2.22 18.82 -10.30
N LYS A 190 -2.24 18.13 -11.42
CA LYS A 190 -1.51 16.86 -11.59
C LYS A 190 -0.01 17.00 -11.33
N GLU A 191 0.62 18.07 -11.81
CA GLU A 191 2.06 18.27 -11.67
C GLU A 191 2.45 18.56 -10.21
N THR A 192 1.67 19.41 -9.54
CA THR A 192 1.80 19.66 -8.10
C THR A 192 1.60 18.35 -7.33
N GLY A 193 0.58 17.59 -7.66
CA GLY A 193 0.29 16.30 -7.02
C GLY A 193 1.45 15.31 -7.14
N LEU A 194 2.05 15.17 -8.32
CA LEU A 194 3.23 14.32 -8.51
C LEU A 194 4.43 14.82 -7.70
N LYS A 195 4.68 16.15 -7.67
CA LYS A 195 5.76 16.74 -6.89
C LYS A 195 5.58 16.51 -5.39
N ASP A 196 4.36 16.67 -4.89
CA ASP A 196 4.03 16.43 -3.48
C ASP A 196 4.26 14.97 -3.11
N LEU A 197 3.79 14.01 -3.93
CA LEU A 197 4.04 12.59 -3.73
C LEU A 197 5.53 12.24 -3.75
N GLN A 198 6.31 12.84 -4.64
CA GLN A 198 7.76 12.69 -4.67
C GLN A 198 8.43 13.25 -3.41
N THR A 199 7.97 14.41 -2.94
CA THR A 199 8.43 14.99 -1.68
C THR A 199 8.12 14.07 -0.50
N ALA A 200 6.91 13.51 -0.44
CA ALA A 200 6.54 12.54 0.58
C ALA A 200 7.40 11.28 0.51
N ALA A 201 7.66 10.73 -0.69
CA ALA A 201 8.51 9.57 -0.87
C ALA A 201 9.95 9.77 -0.34
N LEU A 202 10.48 10.98 -0.45
CA LEU A 202 11.85 11.30 0.00
C LEU A 202 11.93 11.68 1.48
N SER A 203 10.91 12.35 2.02
CA SER A 203 11.02 13.09 3.28
C SER A 203 10.10 12.58 4.39
N SER A 204 9.09 11.75 4.11
CA SER A 204 8.15 11.23 5.11
C SER A 204 8.83 10.30 6.11
N PHE A 205 8.34 10.32 7.35
CA PHE A 205 8.78 9.39 8.38
C PHE A 205 7.80 8.22 8.59
N VAL A 206 6.52 8.37 8.22
CA VAL A 206 5.50 7.30 8.22
C VAL A 206 5.18 6.82 6.81
N LEU A 207 4.85 7.73 5.88
CA LEU A 207 4.24 7.43 4.58
C LEU A 207 5.24 7.28 3.42
N ARG A 208 6.52 7.02 3.71
CA ARG A 208 7.53 6.87 2.66
C ARG A 208 7.25 5.69 1.74
N ALA A 209 6.98 4.52 2.32
CA ALA A 209 6.69 3.30 1.54
C ALA A 209 5.40 3.43 0.73
N GLU A 210 4.35 3.98 1.32
CA GLU A 210 3.08 4.26 0.62
C GLU A 210 3.26 5.22 -0.55
N SER A 211 4.10 6.23 -0.38
CA SER A 211 4.39 7.20 -1.45
C SER A 211 5.10 6.54 -2.63
N TYR A 212 6.10 5.69 -2.38
CA TYR A 212 6.76 4.91 -3.44
C TYR A 212 5.80 3.90 -4.08
N THR A 213 4.97 3.24 -3.30
CA THR A 213 3.95 2.29 -3.80
C THR A 213 2.96 3.00 -4.71
N LEU A 214 2.46 4.14 -4.28
CA LEU A 214 1.51 4.93 -5.06
C LEU A 214 2.13 5.51 -6.34
N LEU A 215 3.36 6.04 -6.26
CA LEU A 215 4.08 6.50 -7.46
C LEU A 215 4.33 5.36 -8.44
N THR A 216 4.70 4.16 -7.96
CA THR A 216 4.82 2.96 -8.81
C THR A 216 3.52 2.70 -9.57
N TRP A 217 2.39 2.75 -8.87
CA TRP A 217 1.06 2.55 -9.46
C TRP A 217 0.66 3.66 -10.43
N ILE A 218 0.85 4.92 -10.05
CA ILE A 218 0.53 6.08 -10.90
C ILE A 218 1.31 6.02 -12.21
N TYR A 219 2.62 5.79 -12.14
CA TYR A 219 3.48 5.75 -13.32
C TYR A 219 3.14 4.57 -14.23
N LEU A 220 2.76 3.42 -13.66
CA LEU A 220 2.31 2.27 -14.41
C LEU A 220 0.96 2.53 -15.08
N SER A 221 -0.04 2.93 -14.30
CA SER A 221 -1.45 2.83 -14.68
C SER A 221 -2.02 4.11 -15.29
N PHE A 222 -1.51 5.27 -14.88
CA PHE A 222 -2.03 6.57 -15.33
C PHE A 222 -1.09 7.29 -16.29
N GLU A 223 0.21 7.30 -15.98
CA GLU A 223 1.22 7.98 -16.80
C GLU A 223 1.70 7.12 -17.97
N ASN A 224 1.43 5.81 -17.95
CA ASN A 224 1.94 4.85 -18.95
C ASN A 224 3.48 4.95 -19.11
N ASN A 225 4.16 5.21 -18.00
CA ASN A 225 5.61 5.36 -17.91
C ASN A 225 6.21 4.17 -17.17
N LEU A 226 6.43 3.08 -17.91
CA LEU A 226 6.99 1.84 -17.36
C LEU A 226 8.40 2.01 -16.76
N PRO A 227 9.33 2.78 -17.37
CA PRO A 227 10.63 3.03 -16.76
C PRO A 227 10.51 3.69 -15.38
N GLY A 228 9.70 4.75 -15.26
CA GLY A 228 9.48 5.43 -13.99
C GLY A 228 8.85 4.50 -12.93
N SER A 229 7.85 3.69 -13.32
CA SER A 229 7.26 2.69 -12.43
C SER A 229 8.30 1.65 -11.96
N LEU A 230 9.18 1.20 -12.86
CA LEU A 230 10.26 0.27 -12.53
C LEU A 230 11.24 0.87 -11.53
N ASP A 231 11.63 2.14 -11.70
CA ASP A 231 12.59 2.80 -10.81
C ASP A 231 12.01 2.98 -9.39
N TYR A 232 10.74 3.38 -9.27
CA TYR A 232 10.08 3.48 -7.96
C TYR A 232 9.93 2.11 -7.29
N SER A 233 9.53 1.07 -8.02
CA SER A 233 9.40 -0.28 -7.46
C SER A 233 10.74 -0.90 -7.08
N ARG A 234 11.82 -0.61 -7.84
CA ARG A 234 13.18 -1.02 -7.48
C ARG A 234 13.61 -0.39 -6.17
N THR A 235 13.45 0.93 -6.04
CA THR A 235 13.82 1.67 -4.82
C THR A 235 13.06 1.11 -3.60
N LEU A 236 11.77 0.82 -3.77
CA LEU A 236 10.94 0.25 -2.71
C LEU A 236 11.43 -1.15 -2.29
N TYR A 237 11.74 -2.02 -3.24
CA TYR A 237 12.31 -3.34 -2.98
C TYR A 237 13.69 -3.24 -2.32
N GLU A 238 14.56 -2.34 -2.76
CA GLU A 238 15.88 -2.14 -2.15
C GLU A 238 15.81 -1.64 -0.70
N MET A 239 14.80 -0.83 -0.37
CA MET A 239 14.56 -0.37 1.01
C MET A 239 13.98 -1.47 1.92
N TYR A 240 13.14 -2.35 1.37
CA TYR A 240 12.39 -3.36 2.11
C TYR A 240 12.48 -4.73 1.42
N PRO A 241 13.68 -5.34 1.37
CA PRO A 241 13.93 -6.53 0.56
C PRO A 241 13.19 -7.78 1.04
N ASP A 242 12.79 -7.84 2.32
CA ASP A 242 12.03 -8.96 2.89
C ASP A 242 10.52 -8.86 2.61
N ASN A 243 10.07 -7.76 2.01
CA ASN A 243 8.64 -7.56 1.71
C ASN A 243 8.26 -8.22 0.39
N GLU A 244 7.49 -9.32 0.47
CA GLU A 244 7.06 -10.09 -0.69
C GLU A 244 6.18 -9.29 -1.66
N LEU A 245 5.37 -8.31 -1.17
CA LEU A 245 4.57 -7.44 -2.03
C LEU A 245 5.45 -6.53 -2.89
N PHE A 246 6.48 -5.94 -2.29
CA PHE A 246 7.40 -5.06 -3.01
C PHE A 246 8.25 -5.83 -4.00
N LEU A 247 8.70 -7.04 -3.61
CA LEU A 247 9.42 -7.94 -4.51
C LEU A 247 8.55 -8.37 -5.69
N SER A 248 7.31 -8.81 -5.48
CA SER A 248 6.42 -9.22 -6.57
C SER A 248 6.09 -8.06 -7.51
N THR A 249 5.92 -6.85 -6.96
CA THR A 249 5.71 -5.62 -7.74
C THR A 249 6.92 -5.28 -8.61
N TYR A 250 8.13 -5.41 -8.06
CA TYR A 250 9.37 -5.18 -8.80
C TYR A 250 9.56 -6.21 -9.93
N ILE A 251 9.35 -7.50 -9.64
CA ILE A 251 9.40 -8.58 -10.65
C ILE A 251 8.37 -8.32 -11.76
N ARG A 252 7.14 -7.95 -11.42
CA ARG A 252 6.11 -7.59 -12.41
C ARG A 252 6.60 -6.48 -13.34
N ASN A 253 7.17 -5.42 -12.79
CA ASN A 253 7.67 -4.29 -13.60
C ASN A 253 8.88 -4.67 -14.47
N LEU A 254 9.77 -5.56 -14.00
CA LEU A 254 10.84 -6.13 -14.81
C LEU A 254 10.29 -6.92 -16.02
N LEU A 255 9.27 -7.75 -15.80
CA LEU A 255 8.62 -8.50 -16.87
C LEU A 255 7.94 -7.59 -17.89
N LEU A 256 7.25 -6.53 -17.43
CA LEU A 256 6.65 -5.50 -18.31
C LEU A 256 7.70 -4.77 -19.16
N MET A 257 8.86 -4.52 -18.58
CA MET A 257 10.01 -3.92 -19.27
C MET A 257 10.83 -4.92 -20.11
N LYS A 258 10.37 -6.18 -20.21
CA LYS A 258 11.06 -7.28 -20.93
C LYS A 258 12.45 -7.59 -20.39
N LYS A 259 12.73 -7.23 -19.12
CA LYS A 259 13.99 -7.54 -18.43
C LYS A 259 13.91 -8.95 -17.80
N TYR A 260 13.74 -9.94 -18.69
CA TYR A 260 13.42 -11.31 -18.28
C TYR A 260 14.52 -11.97 -17.47
N ASP A 261 15.81 -11.71 -17.75
CA ASP A 261 16.93 -12.30 -17.04
C ASP A 261 17.03 -11.80 -15.58
N GLU A 262 16.72 -10.50 -15.36
CA GLU A 262 16.67 -9.91 -14.03
C GLU A 262 15.47 -10.49 -13.24
N ALA A 263 14.30 -10.57 -13.86
CA ALA A 263 13.10 -11.16 -13.25
C ALA A 263 13.30 -12.63 -12.88
N GLU A 264 13.93 -13.41 -13.76
CA GLU A 264 14.19 -14.82 -13.53
C GLU A 264 15.12 -15.07 -12.34
N LYS A 265 16.18 -14.28 -12.19
CA LYS A 265 17.09 -14.37 -11.03
C LYS A 265 16.32 -14.21 -9.72
N LEU A 266 15.41 -13.24 -9.65
CA LEU A 266 14.60 -13.00 -8.46
C LEU A 266 13.61 -14.13 -8.22
N ILE A 267 12.91 -14.59 -9.27
CA ILE A 267 11.94 -15.71 -9.16
C ILE A 267 12.65 -17.00 -8.74
N SER A 268 13.85 -17.28 -9.26
CA SER A 268 14.60 -18.49 -8.94
C SER A 268 15.22 -18.49 -7.54
N ALA A 269 15.38 -17.31 -6.94
CA ALA A 269 15.86 -17.17 -5.57
C ALA A 269 14.75 -17.38 -4.51
N LEU A 270 13.48 -17.45 -4.92
CA LEU A 270 12.37 -17.64 -3.99
C LEU A 270 12.35 -19.06 -3.42
N PRO A 271 12.11 -19.23 -2.12
CA PRO A 271 11.99 -20.54 -1.51
C PRO A 271 10.73 -21.27 -2.02
N GLU A 272 10.86 -22.55 -2.40
CA GLU A 272 9.75 -23.33 -2.97
C GLU A 272 8.59 -23.52 -1.98
N GLU A 273 8.87 -23.69 -0.69
CA GLU A 273 7.87 -24.03 0.33
C GLU A 273 7.57 -22.95 1.35
N ALA A 274 8.43 -21.94 1.51
CA ALA A 274 8.25 -20.86 2.46
C ALA A 274 7.38 -19.72 1.87
N GLY A 275 6.70 -18.99 2.74
CA GLY A 275 6.02 -17.77 2.37
C GLY A 275 4.48 -17.83 2.38
N ASN A 276 3.90 -16.69 2.19
CA ASN A 276 2.46 -16.48 2.19
C ASN A 276 1.84 -17.07 0.90
N LYS A 277 0.71 -17.80 1.04
CA LYS A 277 -0.01 -18.43 -0.09
C LYS A 277 -0.41 -17.43 -1.18
N TYR A 278 -0.72 -16.19 -0.80
CA TYR A 278 -1.07 -15.12 -1.72
C TYR A 278 0.12 -14.77 -2.64
N PHE A 279 1.31 -14.58 -2.06
CA PHE A 279 2.50 -14.28 -2.86
C PHE A 279 2.96 -15.48 -3.69
N LYS A 280 2.83 -16.70 -3.18
CA LYS A 280 3.07 -17.92 -3.98
C LYS A 280 2.21 -17.96 -5.24
N ALA A 281 0.92 -17.61 -5.13
CA ALA A 281 0.03 -17.56 -6.28
C ALA A 281 0.47 -16.49 -7.29
N GLN A 282 0.91 -15.31 -6.82
CA GLN A 282 1.47 -14.27 -7.68
C GLN A 282 2.72 -14.75 -8.41
N TYR A 283 3.67 -15.36 -7.70
CA TYR A 283 4.91 -15.86 -8.30
C TYR A 283 4.68 -16.95 -9.33
N ILE A 284 3.68 -17.82 -9.14
CA ILE A 284 3.28 -18.81 -10.14
C ILE A 284 2.82 -18.11 -11.43
N ILE A 285 2.04 -17.03 -11.33
CA ILE A 285 1.59 -16.25 -12.48
C ILE A 285 2.77 -15.54 -13.16
N LEU A 286 3.65 -14.88 -12.39
CA LEU A 286 4.84 -14.22 -12.91
C LEU A 286 5.79 -15.21 -13.61
N LYS A 287 5.93 -16.42 -13.07
CA LYS A 287 6.67 -17.52 -13.73
C LYS A 287 6.00 -17.94 -15.03
N GLY A 288 4.67 -17.97 -15.08
CA GLY A 288 3.89 -18.22 -16.31
C GLY A 288 4.21 -17.18 -17.40
N ILE A 289 4.32 -15.90 -17.03
CA ILE A 289 4.70 -14.84 -17.97
C ILE A 289 6.13 -15.08 -18.49
N LEU A 290 7.05 -15.47 -17.64
CA LEU A 290 8.42 -15.78 -18.04
C LEU A 290 8.49 -16.97 -19.01
N GLN A 291 7.72 -18.03 -18.71
CA GLN A 291 7.59 -19.22 -19.57
C GLN A 291 7.04 -18.87 -20.95
N GLU A 292 5.99 -18.01 -21.01
CA GLU A 292 5.41 -17.55 -22.27
C GLU A 292 6.38 -16.64 -23.05
N LYS A 293 6.89 -15.59 -22.40
CA LYS A 293 7.55 -14.48 -23.13
C LYS A 293 9.04 -14.70 -23.36
N LYS A 294 9.74 -15.39 -22.44
CA LYS A 294 11.18 -15.67 -22.57
C LYS A 294 11.43 -17.02 -23.25
N TYR A 295 10.74 -18.06 -22.77
CA TYR A 295 11.00 -19.44 -23.19
C TYR A 295 10.11 -19.92 -24.32
N HIS A 296 9.03 -19.16 -24.63
CA HIS A 296 8.03 -19.53 -25.64
C HIS A 296 7.40 -20.92 -25.37
N ASP A 297 7.40 -21.36 -24.09
CA ASP A 297 6.75 -22.60 -23.66
C ASP A 297 5.29 -22.34 -23.27
N ASN A 298 4.43 -22.28 -24.26
CA ASN A 298 3.00 -22.03 -24.09
C ASN A 298 2.32 -23.10 -23.22
N LYS A 299 2.79 -24.35 -23.24
CA LYS A 299 2.22 -25.44 -22.46
C LYS A 299 2.47 -25.26 -20.97
N LEU A 300 3.73 -24.99 -20.57
CA LEU A 300 4.08 -24.72 -19.19
C LEU A 300 3.45 -23.41 -18.70
N ALA A 301 3.45 -22.37 -19.55
CA ALA A 301 2.81 -21.10 -19.22
C ALA A 301 1.31 -21.26 -18.92
N GLN A 302 0.58 -22.02 -19.75
CA GLN A 302 -0.84 -22.33 -19.55
C GLN A 302 -1.09 -23.08 -18.22
N GLN A 303 -0.22 -24.03 -17.87
CA GLN A 303 -0.31 -24.74 -16.58
C GLN A 303 -0.10 -23.77 -15.41
N SER A 304 0.91 -22.92 -15.49
CA SER A 304 1.19 -21.90 -14.45
C SER A 304 0.07 -20.89 -14.32
N TYR A 305 -0.47 -20.38 -15.42
CA TYR A 305 -1.60 -19.45 -15.39
C TYR A 305 -2.86 -20.08 -14.77
N ASN A 306 -3.23 -21.30 -15.20
CA ASN A 306 -4.39 -21.98 -14.65
C ASN A 306 -4.23 -22.29 -13.15
N LYS A 307 -3.02 -22.70 -12.72
CA LYS A 307 -2.74 -22.91 -11.30
C LYS A 307 -2.80 -21.59 -10.54
N GLY A 308 -2.13 -20.55 -11.04
CA GLY A 308 -2.09 -19.25 -10.42
C GLY A 308 -3.48 -18.62 -10.26
N ILE A 309 -4.35 -18.71 -11.28
CA ILE A 309 -5.74 -18.22 -11.21
C ILE A 309 -6.52 -18.93 -10.09
N ARG A 310 -6.44 -20.26 -10.00
CA ARG A 310 -7.11 -21.00 -8.92
C ARG A 310 -6.64 -20.58 -7.54
N ASP A 311 -5.33 -20.45 -7.37
CA ASP A 311 -4.72 -20.18 -6.08
C ASP A 311 -4.97 -18.71 -5.65
N ILE A 312 -4.90 -17.76 -6.59
CA ILE A 312 -5.05 -16.32 -6.30
C ILE A 312 -6.52 -15.93 -6.07
N SER A 313 -7.48 -16.64 -6.68
CA SER A 313 -8.92 -16.36 -6.53
C SER A 313 -9.42 -16.51 -5.10
N LEU A 314 -8.69 -17.23 -4.25
CA LEU A 314 -9.01 -17.37 -2.82
C LEU A 314 -8.88 -16.06 -2.03
N PHE A 315 -8.24 -15.06 -2.62
CA PHE A 315 -7.95 -13.77 -1.98
C PHE A 315 -8.85 -12.63 -2.48
N GLY A 316 -9.94 -12.96 -3.18
CA GLY A 316 -10.91 -11.96 -3.64
C GLY A 316 -10.27 -10.86 -4.49
N LYS A 317 -10.62 -9.61 -4.22
CA LYS A 317 -10.17 -8.45 -4.98
C LYS A 317 -8.65 -8.25 -4.97
N TYR A 318 -7.97 -8.64 -3.89
CA TYR A 318 -6.49 -8.62 -3.84
C TYR A 318 -5.84 -9.41 -4.99
N GLY A 319 -6.50 -10.47 -5.46
CA GLY A 319 -5.99 -11.33 -6.54
C GLY A 319 -6.27 -10.82 -7.95
N ASN A 320 -7.16 -9.84 -8.12
CA ASN A 320 -7.71 -9.45 -9.43
C ASN A 320 -6.66 -9.04 -10.45
N GLU A 321 -5.69 -8.23 -10.07
CA GLU A 321 -4.63 -7.75 -10.98
C GLU A 321 -3.82 -8.92 -11.54
N TYR A 322 -3.35 -9.81 -10.68
CA TYR A 322 -2.54 -10.96 -11.12
C TYR A 322 -3.37 -11.99 -11.89
N ALA A 323 -4.63 -12.23 -11.49
CA ALA A 323 -5.54 -13.05 -12.27
C ALA A 323 -5.78 -12.47 -13.67
N ALA A 324 -5.90 -11.14 -13.79
CA ALA A 324 -6.03 -10.48 -15.09
C ALA A 324 -4.80 -10.73 -15.98
N TYR A 325 -3.58 -10.65 -15.42
CA TYR A 325 -2.37 -10.97 -16.17
C TYR A 325 -2.36 -12.42 -16.68
N ALA A 326 -2.77 -13.37 -15.83
CA ALA A 326 -2.84 -14.77 -16.23
C ALA A 326 -3.89 -15.00 -17.31
N TYR A 327 -5.08 -14.39 -17.22
CA TYR A 327 -6.10 -14.47 -18.26
C TYR A 327 -5.67 -13.81 -19.57
N PHE A 328 -4.93 -12.70 -19.54
CA PHE A 328 -4.33 -12.13 -20.76
C PHE A 328 -3.32 -13.11 -21.38
N GLY A 329 -2.52 -13.81 -20.58
CA GLY A 329 -1.60 -14.85 -21.05
C GLY A 329 -2.34 -15.99 -21.74
N LEU A 330 -3.38 -16.54 -21.07
CA LEU A 330 -4.23 -17.59 -21.67
C LEU A 330 -4.91 -17.13 -22.96
N SER A 331 -5.35 -15.87 -23.01
CA SER A 331 -5.95 -15.26 -24.21
C SER A 331 -4.96 -15.25 -25.38
N ARG A 332 -3.72 -14.82 -25.17
CA ARG A 332 -2.67 -14.80 -26.21
C ARG A 332 -2.32 -16.21 -26.70
N ILE A 333 -2.17 -17.16 -25.76
CA ILE A 333 -1.88 -18.56 -26.11
C ILE A 333 -3.00 -19.17 -26.98
N SER A 334 -4.26 -18.92 -26.59
CA SER A 334 -5.43 -19.40 -27.34
C SER A 334 -5.52 -18.76 -28.73
N GLU A 335 -5.17 -17.46 -28.85
CA GLU A 335 -5.12 -16.76 -30.15
C GLU A 335 -4.06 -17.38 -31.06
N ALA A 336 -2.85 -17.60 -30.53
CA ALA A 336 -1.76 -18.24 -31.27
C ALA A 336 -2.08 -19.66 -31.73
N SER A 337 -2.93 -20.39 -30.98
CA SER A 337 -3.40 -21.76 -31.31
C SER A 337 -4.64 -21.77 -32.20
N GLY A 338 -5.19 -20.61 -32.60
CA GLY A 338 -6.40 -20.52 -33.41
C GLY A 338 -7.70 -20.79 -32.64
N GLU A 339 -7.68 -20.89 -31.33
CA GLU A 339 -8.83 -21.13 -30.46
C GLU A 339 -9.62 -19.84 -30.17
N ILE A 340 -10.29 -19.31 -31.20
CA ILE A 340 -10.94 -18.00 -31.16
C ILE A 340 -11.96 -17.85 -30.00
N HIS A 341 -12.69 -18.90 -29.66
CA HIS A 341 -13.67 -18.85 -28.59
C HIS A 341 -12.99 -18.70 -27.21
N SER A 342 -11.97 -19.52 -26.93
CA SER A 342 -11.15 -19.44 -25.70
C SER A 342 -10.46 -18.08 -25.57
N HIS A 343 -9.85 -17.59 -26.65
CA HIS A 343 -9.25 -16.25 -26.72
C HIS A 343 -10.23 -15.16 -26.24
N LYS A 344 -11.43 -15.09 -26.84
CA LYS A 344 -12.43 -14.08 -26.48
C LYS A 344 -12.89 -14.20 -25.03
N THR A 345 -13.08 -15.43 -24.56
CA THR A 345 -13.51 -15.72 -23.18
C THR A 345 -12.46 -15.25 -22.17
N TYR A 346 -11.21 -15.66 -22.34
CA TYR A 346 -10.13 -15.25 -21.45
C TYR A 346 -9.88 -13.74 -21.47
N ARG A 347 -9.94 -13.12 -22.64
CA ARG A 347 -9.79 -11.66 -22.77
C ARG A 347 -10.91 -10.91 -22.04
N LYS A 348 -12.15 -11.42 -22.10
CA LYS A 348 -13.27 -10.83 -21.37
C LYS A 348 -13.07 -10.92 -19.84
N GLU A 349 -12.64 -12.07 -19.32
CA GLU A 349 -12.35 -12.22 -17.90
C GLU A 349 -11.19 -11.32 -17.45
N ALA A 350 -10.10 -11.26 -18.21
CA ALA A 350 -8.99 -10.35 -17.94
C ALA A 350 -9.45 -8.89 -17.85
N MET A 351 -10.26 -8.43 -18.81
CA MET A 351 -10.78 -7.05 -18.86
C MET A 351 -11.77 -6.73 -17.74
N LYS A 352 -12.44 -7.73 -17.18
CA LYS A 352 -13.33 -7.58 -16.03
C LYS A 352 -12.55 -7.37 -14.74
N LEU A 353 -11.44 -8.09 -14.57
CA LEU A 353 -10.62 -8.08 -13.37
C LEU A 353 -9.57 -6.95 -13.35
N ALA A 354 -9.14 -6.49 -14.53
CA ALA A 354 -8.16 -5.41 -14.62
C ALA A 354 -8.76 -4.09 -14.15
N ASP A 355 -8.25 -3.53 -13.07
CA ASP A 355 -8.66 -2.22 -12.54
C ASP A 355 -8.33 -1.12 -13.55
N PHE A 356 -7.27 -1.32 -14.32
CA PHE A 356 -6.83 -0.35 -15.31
C PHE A 356 -6.59 -0.99 -16.70
N LYS A 357 -7.41 -0.58 -17.67
CA LYS A 357 -7.45 -1.18 -19.02
C LYS A 357 -6.25 -0.84 -19.92
N LYS A 358 -5.32 0.00 -19.46
CA LYS A 358 -4.15 0.42 -20.26
C LYS A 358 -2.91 -0.43 -20.05
N ILE A 359 -2.87 -1.29 -19.03
CA ILE A 359 -1.74 -2.20 -18.80
C ILE A 359 -1.85 -3.34 -19.81
N ASN A 360 -1.13 -3.21 -20.89
CA ASN A 360 -1.08 -4.25 -21.91
C ASN A 360 0.24 -5.01 -21.78
N PHE A 361 0.18 -6.28 -21.36
CA PHE A 361 1.22 -7.26 -21.65
C PHE A 361 1.24 -7.66 -23.13
N ASP A 362 0.34 -7.09 -23.93
CA ASP A 362 0.14 -7.49 -25.34
C ASP A 362 1.09 -6.80 -26.34
N LYS A 363 2.02 -5.94 -25.86
CA LYS A 363 2.95 -5.25 -26.76
C LYS A 363 4.39 -5.73 -26.62
#